data_7e4195181a37520c7ff6b7645a6d1bdc
#
_entry.id   7e4195181a37520c7ff6b7645a6d1bdc
#
_cell.length_a   1.000
_cell.length_b   1.000
_cell.length_c   1.000
_cell.angle_alpha   90.00
_cell.angle_beta   90.00
_cell.angle_gamma   90.00
#
_symmetry.space_group_name_H-M   'P 1'
#
loop_
_entity.id
_entity.type
_entity.pdbx_description
1 polymer ?
#
loop_
_entity_poly.entity_id
_entity_poly.type
_entity_poly.pdbx_seq_one_letter_code
_entity_poly.pdbx_strand_id
1 'polypeptide(L)'
;QKSDRESVLLREGSIDLETGVIGSFTSPEVRTRRLFGDRFVGVVRSGHALAQGEISAERYAAGQHVLVARRDQDTGPMDDALAALGLQRTITSIVGGFTAALALAAGSDLIATVPERHTGNLRAGMFSFALPLGMPDLTVSLMWHPRMDADPAHRWLRGCVVDACAARINVG
;
A
#
# COMPACT_ATOMS: atom_id res chain seq x y z
N GLN A 1 -16.47 -5.28 11.64
CA GLN A 1 -15.90 -5.07 12.99
C GLN A 1 -14.36 -5.12 13.03
N LYS A 2 -13.66 -4.96 11.91
CA LYS A 2 -12.19 -5.01 11.83
C LYS A 2 -11.48 -3.66 11.85
N SER A 3 -12.23 -2.59 11.64
CA SER A 3 -11.75 -1.21 11.58
C SER A 3 -11.46 -0.58 12.95
N ASP A 4 -12.08 -1.10 13.98
CA ASP A 4 -11.88 -0.59 15.35
C ASP A 4 -10.51 -0.92 15.94
N ARG A 5 -9.81 -1.94 15.45
CA ARG A 5 -8.56 -2.39 16.11
C ARG A 5 -7.40 -1.40 16.00
N GLU A 6 -7.24 -0.73 14.86
CA GLU A 6 -6.12 0.24 14.70
C GLU A 6 -6.34 1.45 15.60
N SER A 7 -7.53 2.05 15.56
CA SER A 7 -7.89 3.14 16.47
C SER A 7 -7.91 2.72 17.95
N VAL A 8 -8.23 1.45 18.25
CA VAL A 8 -8.21 0.91 19.62
C VAL A 8 -6.79 0.90 20.18
N LEU A 9 -5.78 0.46 19.45
CA LEU A 9 -4.40 0.43 19.92
C LEU A 9 -3.87 1.84 20.25
N LEU A 10 -4.21 2.84 19.42
CA LEU A 10 -3.90 4.25 19.68
C LEU A 10 -4.67 4.78 20.89
N ARG A 11 -5.94 4.41 21.04
CA ARG A 11 -6.81 4.83 22.15
C ARG A 11 -6.34 4.24 23.48
N GLU A 12 -6.00 2.96 23.52
CA GLU A 12 -5.53 2.26 24.70
C GLU A 12 -4.08 2.59 25.09
N GLY A 13 -3.32 3.16 24.14
CA GLY A 13 -1.91 3.47 24.34
C GLY A 13 -0.98 2.28 24.19
N SER A 14 -1.46 1.24 23.55
CA SER A 14 -0.59 0.11 23.16
C SER A 14 0.39 0.51 22.06
N ILE A 15 0.03 1.50 21.26
CA ILE A 15 0.91 2.23 20.34
C ILE A 15 0.71 3.74 20.49
N ASP A 16 1.76 4.50 20.29
CA ASP A 16 1.73 5.97 20.40
C ASP A 16 1.48 6.65 19.06
N LEU A 17 1.95 6.04 17.98
CA LEU A 17 1.99 6.61 16.65
C LEU A 17 1.81 5.52 15.58
N GLU A 18 1.06 5.82 14.55
CA GLU A 18 0.85 4.92 13.41
C GLU A 18 1.01 5.68 12.09
N THR A 19 1.49 4.99 11.06
CA THR A 19 1.49 5.50 9.68
C THR A 19 0.65 4.60 8.79
N GLY A 20 -0.21 5.19 7.96
CA GLY A 20 -1.07 4.43 7.08
C GLY A 20 -1.93 5.30 6.19
N VAL A 21 -2.77 4.65 5.41
CA VAL A 21 -3.78 5.31 4.57
C VAL A 21 -5.06 5.49 5.40
N ILE A 22 -5.55 6.72 5.45
CA ILE A 22 -6.80 7.04 6.10
C ILE A 22 -7.95 6.44 5.29
N GLY A 23 -8.75 5.61 5.92
CA GLY A 23 -9.93 4.99 5.31
C GLY A 23 -11.22 5.34 6.06
N SER A 24 -12.34 4.82 5.56
CA SER A 24 -13.66 4.95 6.19
C SER A 24 -13.70 4.37 7.63
N PHE A 25 -12.66 3.66 8.00
CA PHE A 25 -12.52 2.96 9.27
C PHE A 25 -11.60 3.67 10.27
N THR A 26 -10.97 4.78 9.88
CA THR A 26 -10.19 5.58 10.82
C THR A 26 -11.15 6.28 11.77
N SER A 27 -11.00 6.08 13.07
CA SER A 27 -11.86 6.71 14.08
C SER A 27 -11.79 8.23 13.97
N PRO A 28 -12.93 8.96 14.02
CA PRO A 28 -12.95 10.42 13.87
C PRO A 28 -12.22 11.17 15.00
N GLU A 29 -11.94 10.51 16.12
CA GLU A 29 -11.17 11.08 17.22
C GLU A 29 -9.66 11.12 16.93
N VAL A 30 -9.15 10.27 16.03
CA VAL A 30 -7.72 10.17 15.73
C VAL A 30 -7.24 11.43 15.01
N ARG A 31 -6.16 12.02 15.50
CA ARG A 31 -5.47 13.12 14.83
C ARG A 31 -4.66 12.58 13.66
N THR A 32 -4.68 13.30 12.56
CA THR A 32 -3.99 12.90 11.34
C THR A 32 -3.14 14.03 10.78
N ARG A 33 -2.01 13.67 10.19
CA ARG A 33 -1.16 14.60 9.42
C ARG A 33 -0.67 13.91 8.16
N ARG A 34 -0.97 14.49 7.00
CA ARG A 34 -0.45 13.99 5.72
C ARG A 34 1.07 13.97 5.73
N LEU A 35 1.65 12.85 5.29
CA LEU A 35 3.09 12.68 5.10
C LEU A 35 3.46 12.82 3.61
N PHE A 36 2.90 11.97 2.76
CA PHE A 36 3.17 11.99 1.31
C PHE A 36 2.04 11.31 0.53
N GLY A 37 2.03 11.60 -0.79
CA GLY A 37 1.24 10.82 -1.75
C GLY A 37 2.02 9.61 -2.26
N ASP A 38 1.31 8.53 -2.55
CA ASP A 38 1.84 7.33 -3.19
C ASP A 38 0.83 6.84 -4.23
N ARG A 39 1.25 5.95 -5.12
CA ARG A 39 0.39 5.30 -6.10
C ARG A 39 0.71 3.82 -6.18
N PHE A 40 -0.22 3.04 -6.66
CA PHE A 40 0.04 1.63 -6.94
C PHE A 40 0.78 1.44 -8.26
N VAL A 41 1.70 0.47 -8.27
CA VAL A 41 2.40 -0.03 -9.46
C VAL A 41 2.29 -1.54 -9.51
N GLY A 42 2.29 -2.08 -10.73
CA GLY A 42 2.46 -3.51 -10.96
C GLY A 42 3.95 -3.87 -10.91
N VAL A 43 4.25 -5.02 -10.35
CA VAL A 43 5.64 -5.51 -10.21
C VAL A 43 5.68 -7.00 -10.56
N VAL A 44 6.65 -7.37 -11.38
CA VAL A 44 6.92 -8.75 -11.79
C VAL A 44 8.43 -9.01 -11.78
N ARG A 45 8.84 -10.27 -11.78
CA ARG A 45 10.25 -10.62 -11.93
C ARG A 45 10.83 -10.08 -13.24
N SER A 46 12.13 -9.89 -13.29
CA SER A 46 12.85 -9.61 -14.51
C SER A 46 12.62 -10.77 -15.52
N GLY A 47 12.35 -10.43 -16.79
CA GLY A 47 12.06 -11.41 -17.83
C GLY A 47 10.63 -11.99 -17.83
N HIS A 48 9.70 -11.48 -17.02
CA HIS A 48 8.29 -11.82 -17.10
C HIS A 48 7.67 -11.36 -18.44
N ALA A 49 6.66 -12.07 -18.94
CA ALA A 49 6.02 -11.74 -20.21
C ALA A 49 5.41 -10.33 -20.28
N LEU A 50 4.94 -9.79 -19.14
CA LEU A 50 4.45 -8.41 -19.07
C LEU A 50 5.55 -7.35 -19.18
N ALA A 51 6.82 -7.71 -19.03
CA ALA A 51 7.92 -6.77 -19.22
C ALA A 51 8.17 -6.45 -20.72
N GLN A 52 7.48 -7.13 -21.62
CA GLN A 52 7.61 -6.94 -23.07
C GLN A 52 6.30 -6.42 -23.67
N GLY A 53 6.43 -5.37 -24.50
CA GLY A 53 5.29 -4.76 -25.19
C GLY A 53 4.37 -3.93 -24.28
N GLU A 54 3.26 -3.51 -24.84
CA GLU A 54 2.26 -2.71 -24.13
C GLU A 54 1.52 -3.54 -23.07
N ILE A 55 1.29 -2.95 -21.90
CA ILE A 55 0.54 -3.58 -20.82
C ILE A 55 -0.88 -3.03 -20.83
N SER A 56 -1.81 -3.76 -21.44
CA SER A 56 -3.23 -3.43 -21.39
C SER A 56 -3.91 -4.01 -20.15
N ALA A 57 -5.13 -3.53 -19.86
CA ALA A 57 -5.94 -4.04 -18.76
C ALA A 57 -6.24 -5.55 -18.90
N GLU A 58 -6.48 -6.01 -20.13
CA GLU A 58 -6.74 -7.42 -20.44
C GLU A 58 -5.49 -8.27 -20.19
N ARG A 59 -4.31 -7.82 -20.64
CA ARG A 59 -3.05 -8.55 -20.39
C ARG A 59 -2.70 -8.61 -18.91
N TYR A 60 -2.95 -7.53 -18.19
CA TYR A 60 -2.78 -7.49 -16.73
C TYR A 60 -3.76 -8.47 -16.06
N ALA A 61 -5.04 -8.43 -16.40
CA ALA A 61 -6.07 -9.28 -15.81
C ALA A 61 -5.86 -10.79 -16.12
N ALA A 62 -5.35 -11.11 -17.31
CA ALA A 62 -5.08 -12.50 -17.73
C ALA A 62 -3.94 -13.18 -16.94
N GLY A 63 -3.14 -12.41 -16.20
CA GLY A 63 -2.08 -12.95 -15.37
C GLY A 63 -2.57 -13.58 -14.08
N GLN A 64 -1.63 -14.17 -13.33
CA GLN A 64 -1.86 -14.69 -11.99
C GLN A 64 -1.33 -13.68 -10.97
N HIS A 65 -2.12 -13.40 -9.92
CA HIS A 65 -1.84 -12.32 -9.00
C HIS A 65 -1.62 -12.79 -7.57
N VAL A 66 -0.74 -12.07 -6.87
CA VAL A 66 -0.68 -12.11 -5.42
C VAL A 66 -1.42 -10.89 -4.85
N LEU A 67 -2.41 -11.16 -4.01
CA LEU A 67 -3.17 -10.13 -3.30
C LEU A 67 -2.52 -9.85 -1.94
N VAL A 68 -2.30 -8.58 -1.62
CA VAL A 68 -1.96 -8.15 -0.27
C VAL A 68 -3.24 -7.77 0.45
N ALA A 69 -3.68 -8.61 1.33
CA ALA A 69 -4.93 -8.41 2.08
C ALA A 69 -4.80 -8.95 3.51
N ARG A 70 -5.64 -8.43 4.40
CA ARG A 70 -5.83 -9.05 5.72
C ARG A 70 -6.65 -10.33 5.55
N ARG A 71 -6.52 -11.24 6.52
CA ARG A 71 -7.32 -12.49 6.55
C ARG A 71 -8.78 -12.16 6.35
N ASP A 72 -9.57 -12.69 5.59
CA ASP A 72 -11.00 -12.48 5.30
C ASP A 72 -11.29 -11.46 4.16
N GLN A 73 -10.27 -11.00 3.41
CA GLN A 73 -10.47 -10.23 2.20
C GLN A 73 -9.84 -11.00 1.04
N ASP A 74 -10.64 -11.35 0.06
CA ASP A 74 -10.26 -12.03 -1.18
C ASP A 74 -10.29 -11.11 -2.40
N THR A 75 -10.74 -9.87 -2.20
CA THR A 75 -10.82 -8.81 -3.22
C THR A 75 -10.25 -7.50 -2.69
N GLY A 76 -9.95 -6.58 -3.57
CA GLY A 76 -9.45 -5.26 -3.26
C GLY A 76 -9.80 -4.20 -4.31
N PRO A 77 -9.40 -2.95 -4.15
CA PRO A 77 -9.73 -1.85 -5.07
C PRO A 77 -9.38 -2.11 -6.53
N MET A 78 -8.39 -2.96 -6.78
CA MET A 78 -8.02 -3.40 -8.13
C MET A 78 -9.10 -4.27 -8.76
N ASP A 79 -9.76 -5.10 -7.98
CA ASP A 79 -10.81 -6.00 -8.45
C ASP A 79 -12.04 -5.18 -8.85
N ASP A 80 -12.36 -4.12 -8.09
CA ASP A 80 -13.44 -3.18 -8.42
C ASP A 80 -13.13 -2.42 -9.73
N ALA A 81 -11.88 -1.97 -9.90
CA ALA A 81 -11.46 -1.27 -11.11
C ALA A 81 -11.49 -2.17 -12.35
N LEU A 82 -11.10 -3.45 -12.24
CA LEU A 82 -11.21 -4.43 -13.31
C LEU A 82 -12.66 -4.76 -13.63
N ALA A 83 -13.49 -4.95 -12.62
CA ALA A 83 -14.92 -5.25 -12.78
C ALA A 83 -15.66 -4.13 -13.54
N ALA A 84 -15.28 -2.86 -13.34
CA ALA A 84 -15.81 -1.73 -14.08
C ALA A 84 -15.50 -1.80 -15.60
N LEU A 85 -14.48 -2.55 -15.99
CA LEU A 85 -14.13 -2.83 -17.39
C LEU A 85 -14.65 -4.21 -17.89
N GLY A 86 -15.43 -4.92 -17.08
CA GLY A 86 -15.90 -6.27 -17.39
C GLY A 86 -14.78 -7.34 -17.29
N LEU A 87 -13.68 -7.04 -16.62
CA LEU A 87 -12.53 -7.91 -16.46
C LEU A 87 -12.46 -8.49 -15.06
N GLN A 88 -11.83 -9.66 -14.94
CA GLN A 88 -11.53 -10.31 -13.65
C GLN A 88 -10.10 -10.83 -13.71
N ARG A 89 -9.43 -10.87 -12.57
CA ARG A 89 -8.11 -11.47 -12.43
C ARG A 89 -8.15 -12.72 -11.52
N THR A 90 -7.17 -13.59 -11.69
CA THR A 90 -7.01 -14.78 -10.86
C THR A 90 -6.08 -14.46 -9.68
N ILE A 91 -6.59 -14.53 -8.46
CA ILE A 91 -5.78 -14.44 -7.24
C ILE A 91 -5.29 -15.84 -6.91
N THR A 92 -3.99 -16.07 -7.07
CA THR A 92 -3.34 -17.35 -6.80
C THR A 92 -2.85 -17.45 -5.36
N SER A 93 -2.52 -16.33 -4.74
CA SER A 93 -2.00 -16.28 -3.38
C SER A 93 -2.45 -15.01 -2.66
N ILE A 94 -2.70 -15.12 -1.36
CA ILE A 94 -3.03 -13.99 -0.49
C ILE A 94 -1.97 -13.92 0.62
N VAL A 95 -1.39 -12.74 0.82
CA VAL A 95 -0.34 -12.49 1.81
C VAL A 95 -0.65 -11.27 2.66
N GLY A 96 -0.09 -11.21 3.86
CA GLY A 96 -0.35 -10.14 4.83
C GLY A 96 0.47 -8.84 4.63
N GLY A 97 1.37 -8.78 3.62
CA GLY A 97 2.20 -7.60 3.43
C GLY A 97 2.95 -7.55 2.10
N PHE A 98 3.34 -6.34 1.71
CA PHE A 98 3.96 -6.07 0.41
C PHE A 98 5.32 -6.76 0.23
N THR A 99 6.11 -6.91 1.29
CA THR A 99 7.40 -7.63 1.23
C THR A 99 7.21 -9.09 0.82
N ALA A 100 6.20 -9.77 1.38
CA ALA A 100 5.89 -11.14 1.01
C ALA A 100 5.37 -11.25 -0.42
N ALA A 101 4.54 -10.30 -0.86
CA ALA A 101 4.05 -10.24 -2.24
C ALA A 101 5.20 -10.07 -3.24
N LEU A 102 6.14 -9.17 -2.95
CA LEU A 102 7.32 -8.95 -3.80
C LEU A 102 8.24 -10.17 -3.84
N ALA A 103 8.44 -10.84 -2.70
CA ALA A 103 9.23 -12.07 -2.65
C ALA A 103 8.63 -13.19 -3.52
N LEU A 104 7.30 -13.36 -3.50
CA LEU A 104 6.61 -14.30 -4.37
C LEU A 104 6.72 -13.91 -5.84
N ALA A 105 6.50 -12.64 -6.18
CA ALA A 105 6.61 -12.15 -7.55
C ALA A 105 8.05 -12.24 -8.10
N ALA A 106 9.06 -12.07 -7.26
CA ALA A 106 10.47 -12.20 -7.67
C ALA A 106 10.84 -13.62 -8.07
N GLY A 107 10.25 -14.63 -7.43
CA GLY A 107 10.54 -16.05 -7.64
C GLY A 107 9.53 -16.80 -8.51
N SER A 108 8.56 -16.13 -9.12
CA SER A 108 7.49 -16.78 -9.89
C SER A 108 6.96 -15.87 -11.01
N ASP A 109 5.93 -16.33 -11.73
CA ASP A 109 5.20 -15.53 -12.72
C ASP A 109 3.98 -14.79 -12.12
N LEU A 110 3.97 -14.58 -10.81
CA LEU A 110 2.92 -13.83 -10.14
C LEU A 110 3.14 -12.32 -10.32
N ILE A 111 2.02 -11.62 -10.47
CA ILE A 111 1.98 -10.15 -10.55
C ILE A 111 1.66 -9.63 -9.15
N ALA A 112 2.56 -8.81 -8.59
CA ALA A 112 2.28 -8.06 -7.37
C ALA A 112 1.81 -6.64 -7.71
N THR A 113 0.85 -6.13 -6.93
CA THR A 113 0.42 -4.72 -6.98
C THR A 113 0.73 -4.08 -5.64
N VAL A 114 1.63 -3.08 -5.66
CA VAL A 114 2.22 -2.53 -4.44
C VAL A 114 2.35 -0.99 -4.53
N PRO A 115 2.36 -0.27 -3.39
CA PRO A 115 2.65 1.16 -3.38
C PRO A 115 4.08 1.45 -3.85
N GLU A 116 4.22 2.37 -4.78
CA GLU A 116 5.48 2.65 -5.49
C GLU A 116 6.57 3.16 -4.54
N ARG A 117 6.28 4.17 -3.74
CA ARG A 117 7.26 4.81 -2.84
C ARG A 117 7.57 3.94 -1.63
N HIS A 118 6.53 3.36 -1.04
CA HIS A 118 6.67 2.50 0.14
C HIS A 118 7.57 1.29 -0.13
N THR A 119 7.54 0.76 -1.35
CA THR A 119 8.27 -0.45 -1.73
C THR A 119 9.51 -0.19 -2.60
N GLY A 120 9.91 1.08 -2.80
CA GLY A 120 10.95 1.48 -3.73
C GLY A 120 12.21 0.58 -3.71
N ASN A 121 12.86 0.49 -2.57
CA ASN A 121 14.10 -0.30 -2.41
C ASN A 121 13.88 -1.82 -2.47
N LEU A 122 12.67 -2.28 -2.19
CA LEU A 122 12.34 -3.72 -2.18
C LEU A 122 12.14 -4.28 -3.59
N ARG A 123 12.05 -3.42 -4.61
CA ARG A 123 11.80 -3.79 -6.01
C ARG A 123 13.08 -3.84 -6.86
N ALA A 124 14.25 -3.75 -6.22
CA ALA A 124 15.53 -3.81 -6.93
C ALA A 124 15.65 -5.11 -7.75
N GLY A 125 16.01 -5.00 -9.03
CA GLY A 125 16.12 -6.16 -9.93
C GLY A 125 14.78 -6.69 -10.47
N MET A 126 13.66 -6.09 -10.12
CA MET A 126 12.34 -6.42 -10.65
C MET A 126 11.88 -5.42 -11.71
N PHE A 127 10.97 -5.82 -12.57
CA PHE A 127 10.32 -4.92 -13.52
C PHE A 127 9.07 -4.31 -12.90
N SER A 128 9.01 -2.97 -12.84
CA SER A 128 7.86 -2.21 -12.34
C SER A 128 7.19 -1.46 -13.48
N PHE A 129 5.86 -1.42 -13.49
CA PHE A 129 5.07 -0.75 -14.51
C PHE A 129 3.88 0.01 -13.92
N ALA A 130 3.48 1.07 -14.61
CA ALA A 130 2.25 1.77 -14.30
C ALA A 130 1.05 0.85 -14.53
N LEU A 131 0.09 0.85 -13.60
CA LEU A 131 -1.11 0.04 -13.77
C LEU A 131 -1.89 0.52 -14.99
N PRO A 132 -2.40 -0.40 -15.83
CA PRO A 132 -3.20 -0.05 -17.01
C PRO A 132 -4.65 0.31 -16.65
N LEU A 133 -4.88 0.76 -15.42
CA LEU A 133 -6.18 1.06 -14.84
C LEU A 133 -6.07 2.34 -14.01
N GLY A 134 -7.13 3.14 -14.01
CA GLY A 134 -7.23 4.30 -13.13
C GLY A 134 -7.44 3.85 -11.69
N MET A 135 -6.37 3.94 -10.89
CA MET A 135 -6.43 3.73 -9.45
C MET A 135 -6.35 5.06 -8.72
N PRO A 136 -7.11 5.26 -7.63
CA PRO A 136 -6.95 6.45 -6.82
C PRO A 136 -5.56 6.50 -6.18
N ASP A 137 -5.00 7.70 -6.12
CA ASP A 137 -3.76 7.94 -5.40
C ASP A 137 -3.94 7.64 -3.91
N LEU A 138 -2.88 7.15 -3.29
CA LEU A 138 -2.81 6.90 -1.87
C LEU A 138 -2.29 8.14 -1.15
N THR A 139 -2.90 8.50 -0.04
CA THR A 139 -2.32 9.48 0.90
C THR A 139 -1.88 8.77 2.17
N VAL A 140 -0.57 8.68 2.36
CA VAL A 140 -0.01 8.15 3.60
C VAL A 140 0.01 9.27 4.64
N SER A 141 -0.57 8.99 5.79
CA SER A 141 -0.71 9.92 6.90
C SER A 141 -0.13 9.35 8.18
N LEU A 142 0.31 10.25 9.04
CA LEU A 142 0.66 9.99 10.42
C LEU A 142 -0.61 10.09 11.27
N MET A 143 -0.80 9.17 12.19
CA MET A 143 -1.99 9.08 13.05
C MET A 143 -1.59 8.92 14.51
N TRP A 144 -2.29 9.62 15.41
CA TRP A 144 -2.09 9.53 16.87
C TRP A 144 -3.38 9.87 17.63
N HIS A 145 -3.44 9.45 18.88
CA HIS A 145 -4.57 9.80 19.74
C HIS A 145 -4.43 11.24 20.30
N PRO A 146 -5.51 12.03 20.42
CA PRO A 146 -5.48 13.42 20.89
C PRO A 146 -4.82 13.63 22.27
N ARG A 147 -4.84 12.62 23.16
CA ARG A 147 -4.16 12.70 24.45
C ARG A 147 -2.66 13.01 24.34
N MET A 148 -2.03 12.70 23.16
CA MET A 148 -0.62 12.94 22.89
C MET A 148 -0.35 14.30 22.21
N ASP A 149 -1.40 15.12 22.00
CA ASP A 149 -1.24 16.41 21.31
C ASP A 149 -0.29 17.36 22.06
N ALA A 150 -0.45 17.44 23.37
CA ALA A 150 0.31 18.35 24.23
C ALA A 150 1.68 17.80 24.66
N ASP A 151 1.93 16.49 24.50
CA ASP A 151 3.18 15.87 24.93
C ASP A 151 4.37 16.35 24.11
N PRO A 152 5.44 16.92 24.74
CA PRO A 152 6.59 17.48 24.01
C PRO A 152 7.42 16.41 23.30
N ALA A 153 7.62 15.23 23.93
CA ALA A 153 8.40 14.15 23.35
C ALA A 153 7.68 13.54 22.15
N HIS A 154 6.37 13.38 22.27
CA HIS A 154 5.57 12.90 21.15
C HIS A 154 5.52 13.92 20.00
N ARG A 155 5.48 15.24 20.29
CA ARG A 155 5.60 16.28 19.23
C ARG A 155 6.93 16.21 18.51
N TRP A 156 8.01 16.03 19.25
CA TRP A 156 9.34 15.83 18.67
C TRP A 156 9.38 14.59 17.76
N LEU A 157 8.85 13.45 18.24
CA LEU A 157 8.78 12.22 17.46
C LEU A 157 8.00 12.41 16.15
N ARG A 158 6.83 13.08 16.20
CA ARG A 158 6.06 13.39 14.99
C ARG A 158 6.86 14.26 14.02
N GLY A 159 7.63 15.22 14.52
CA GLY A 159 8.55 16.03 13.73
C GLY A 159 9.58 15.17 13.00
N CYS A 160 10.27 14.29 13.71
CA CYS A 160 11.26 13.37 13.13
C CYS A 160 10.67 12.51 12.01
N VAL A 161 9.45 11.98 12.18
CA VAL A 161 8.79 11.17 11.13
C VAL A 161 8.49 12.02 9.89
N VAL A 162 7.98 13.24 10.08
CA VAL A 162 7.69 14.17 8.98
C VAL A 162 8.96 14.51 8.21
N ASP A 163 10.03 14.86 8.91
CA ASP A 163 11.31 15.26 8.31
C ASP A 163 11.96 14.08 7.55
N ALA A 164 11.91 12.88 8.12
CA ALA A 164 12.39 11.66 7.47
C ALA A 164 11.60 11.34 6.18
N CYS A 165 10.29 11.56 6.17
CA CYS A 165 9.47 11.39 4.98
C CYS A 165 9.75 12.49 3.93
N ALA A 166 9.95 13.74 4.35
CA ALA A 166 10.24 14.86 3.46
C ALA A 166 11.63 14.72 2.79
N ALA A 167 12.65 14.28 3.53
CA ALA A 167 13.99 14.06 3.00
C ALA A 167 14.02 13.04 1.86
N ARG A 168 13.17 12.00 1.92
CA ARG A 168 13.06 11.00 0.84
C ARG A 168 12.29 11.49 -0.38
N ILE A 169 11.55 12.58 -0.28
CA ILE A 169 10.81 13.18 -1.42
C ILE A 169 11.78 13.90 -2.37
N ASN A 170 12.88 14.42 -1.86
CA ASN A 170 13.83 15.26 -2.61
C ASN A 170 14.98 14.47 -3.27
N VAL A 171 14.98 13.15 -3.20
CA VAL A 171 16.05 12.26 -3.73
C VAL A 171 15.55 11.41 -4.92
N GLY A 172 14.37 11.70 -5.48
CA GLY A 172 13.79 11.00 -6.64
C GLY A 172 13.74 11.83 -7.89
#